data_919a357835ce56528645f1c3d4edbda9
#
_entry.id   919a357835ce56528645f1c3d4edbda9
#
_cell.length_a   1.000
_cell.length_b   1.000
_cell.length_c   1.000
_cell.angle_alpha   90.00
_cell.angle_beta   90.00
_cell.angle_gamma   90.00
#
_symmetry.space_group_name_H-M   'P 1'
#
loop_
_entity.id
_entity.type
_entity.pdbx_description
1 polymer ?
#
loop_
_entity_poly.entity_id
_entity_poly.type
_entity_poly.pdbx_seq_one_letter_code
_entity_poly.pdbx_strand_id
1 'polypeptide(L)'
;MKYFIDTEFIEGFNKPLLGKRRHFIDLISIGIVAEDGREYYAISNEYDYHNADEWVHENVIIPMYIDTVHGDNRNIFDAGNFHYAYGKSNKQIAKEILEFTGCWRDSIFWRAGNDTPEFYGYYADYDWVLFCSLFGRMIDLPKGFPMYCKDLKQMVDSKENAGLLKKHEKYPRLTSEHNALSDARWNKELYDFLQTIK
;
A
#
# COMPACT_ATOMS: atom_id res chain seq x y z
N MET A 1 -17.16 -2.65 -5.09
CA MET A 1 -15.94 -2.23 -5.82
C MET A 1 -14.73 -2.83 -5.14
N LYS A 2 -13.83 -3.49 -5.89
CA LYS A 2 -12.57 -4.05 -5.36
C LYS A 2 -11.43 -3.07 -5.56
N TYR A 3 -10.53 -3.04 -4.59
CA TYR A 3 -9.33 -2.22 -4.57
C TYR A 3 -8.14 -3.10 -4.19
N PHE A 4 -7.08 -3.02 -4.95
CA PHE A 4 -5.83 -3.76 -4.74
C PHE A 4 -4.82 -2.78 -4.20
N ILE A 5 -4.28 -3.07 -3.02
CA ILE A 5 -3.41 -2.15 -2.30
C ILE A 5 -2.04 -2.75 -2.07
N ASP A 6 -1.06 -1.87 -2.00
CA ASP A 6 0.28 -2.17 -1.54
C ASP A 6 0.89 -0.93 -0.89
N THR A 7 1.83 -1.13 0.04
CA THR A 7 2.53 -0.03 0.71
C THR A 7 4.02 -0.31 0.80
N GLU A 8 4.83 0.73 0.64
CA GLU A 8 6.22 0.72 1.06
C GLU A 8 6.35 1.39 2.41
N PHE A 9 7.20 0.87 3.29
CA PHE A 9 7.31 1.35 4.66
C PHE A 9 8.70 1.17 5.27
N ILE A 10 8.95 1.89 6.35
CA ILE A 10 10.09 1.70 7.23
C ILE A 10 9.58 1.07 8.51
N GLU A 11 10.22 -0.02 8.96
CA GLU A 11 9.96 -0.57 10.27
C GLU A 11 11.21 -0.60 11.12
N GLY A 12 11.05 -0.50 12.43
CA GLY A 12 12.18 -0.49 13.34
C GLY A 12 11.81 -0.35 14.80
N PHE A 13 12.82 -0.01 15.58
CA PHE A 13 12.65 0.26 17.00
C PHE A 13 13.20 1.63 17.36
N ASN A 14 12.35 2.48 17.92
CA ASN A 14 12.80 3.73 18.52
C ASN A 14 13.85 3.45 19.61
N LYS A 15 14.90 4.25 19.63
CA LYS A 15 15.97 4.19 20.64
C LYS A 15 15.83 5.39 21.59
N PRO A 16 14.84 5.41 22.51
CA PRO A 16 14.70 6.52 23.42
C PRO A 16 15.90 6.59 24.35
N LEU A 17 16.32 7.80 24.73
CA LEU A 17 17.41 8.00 25.70
C LEU A 17 17.08 7.36 27.07
N LEU A 18 15.80 7.38 27.42
CA LEU A 18 15.24 6.74 28.62
C LEU A 18 13.95 6.01 28.27
N GLY A 19 13.78 4.79 28.79
CA GLY A 19 12.55 4.01 28.60
C GLY A 19 12.73 2.75 27.75
N LYS A 20 11.62 2.10 27.41
CA LYS A 20 11.60 0.87 26.61
C LYS A 20 11.62 1.21 25.13
N ARG A 21 12.36 0.41 24.36
CA ARG A 21 12.28 0.43 22.89
C ARG A 21 10.85 0.14 22.48
N ARG A 22 10.35 0.89 21.50
CA ARG A 22 9.03 0.66 20.91
C ARG A 22 9.21 0.38 19.42
N HIS A 23 8.53 -0.62 18.94
CA HIS A 23 8.41 -0.87 17.51
C HIS A 23 7.64 0.28 16.88
N PHE A 24 8.05 0.67 15.68
CA PHE A 24 7.35 1.63 14.84
C PHE A 24 7.28 1.09 13.40
N ILE A 25 6.32 1.58 12.67
CA ILE A 25 6.15 1.35 11.25
C ILE A 25 5.65 2.67 10.62
N ASP A 26 6.39 3.18 9.64
CA ASP A 26 6.13 4.47 9.00
C ASP A 26 5.89 4.28 7.49
N LEU A 27 4.79 4.84 7.00
CA LEU A 27 4.43 4.77 5.59
C LEU A 27 5.39 5.60 4.73
N ILE A 28 6.00 4.98 3.72
CA ILE A 28 6.77 5.65 2.66
C ILE A 28 5.84 6.03 1.51
N SER A 29 5.14 5.04 0.94
CA SER A 29 4.22 5.26 -0.18
C SER A 29 3.08 4.24 -0.17
N ILE A 30 2.00 4.59 -0.86
CA ILE A 30 0.84 3.72 -1.03
C ILE A 30 0.39 3.72 -2.48
N GLY A 31 0.14 2.53 -3.02
CA GLY A 31 -0.48 2.28 -4.31
C GLY A 31 -1.85 1.63 -4.16
N ILE A 32 -2.82 2.07 -4.94
CA ILE A 32 -4.16 1.48 -4.98
C ILE A 32 -4.61 1.38 -6.42
N VAL A 33 -5.02 0.19 -6.85
CA VAL A 33 -5.63 -0.05 -8.16
C VAL A 33 -7.07 -0.51 -7.95
N ALA A 34 -8.02 0.16 -8.57
CA ALA A 34 -9.42 -0.23 -8.54
C ALA A 34 -9.72 -1.31 -9.59
N GLU A 35 -10.76 -2.12 -9.40
CA GLU A 35 -11.18 -3.15 -10.38
C GLU A 35 -11.55 -2.56 -11.74
N ASP A 36 -11.96 -1.30 -11.80
CA ASP A 36 -12.27 -0.55 -13.03
C ASP A 36 -11.04 0.04 -13.74
N GLY A 37 -9.84 -0.19 -13.19
CA GLY A 37 -8.56 0.25 -13.76
C GLY A 37 -8.11 1.63 -13.34
N ARG A 38 -8.86 2.37 -12.52
CA ARG A 38 -8.37 3.62 -11.93
C ARG A 38 -7.24 3.32 -10.95
N GLU A 39 -6.29 4.25 -10.85
CA GLU A 39 -5.10 4.11 -10.02
C GLU A 39 -4.93 5.32 -9.10
N TYR A 40 -4.40 5.07 -7.93
CA TYR A 40 -4.00 6.09 -6.97
C TYR A 40 -2.59 5.76 -6.47
N TYR A 41 -1.75 6.77 -6.39
CA TYR A 41 -0.41 6.68 -5.80
C TYR A 41 -0.10 7.92 -4.99
N ALA A 42 0.51 7.74 -3.84
CA ALA A 42 0.98 8.84 -3.03
C ALA A 42 2.24 8.45 -2.23
N ILE A 43 3.14 9.42 -2.09
CA ILE A 43 4.30 9.37 -1.21
C ILE A 43 3.93 10.13 0.06
N SER A 44 4.21 9.56 1.24
CA SER A 44 4.09 10.27 2.51
C SER A 44 5.26 11.25 2.68
N ASN A 45 5.02 12.41 3.25
CA ASN A 45 6.08 13.33 3.68
C ASN A 45 6.33 13.29 5.20
N GLU A 46 5.77 12.28 5.87
CA GLU A 46 5.83 12.18 7.33
C GLU A 46 6.79 11.09 7.83
N TYR A 47 7.38 10.27 6.94
CA TYR A 47 8.40 9.31 7.36
C TYR A 47 9.76 9.99 7.58
N ASP A 48 10.56 9.44 8.50
CA ASP A 48 11.92 9.89 8.72
C ASP A 48 12.88 9.01 7.89
N TYR A 49 13.47 9.60 6.84
CA TYR A 49 14.45 8.96 5.97
C TYR A 49 15.60 8.30 6.74
N HIS A 50 16.03 8.88 7.86
CA HIS A 50 17.16 8.37 8.66
C HIS A 50 16.81 7.11 9.47
N ASN A 51 15.55 6.76 9.56
CA ASN A 51 15.10 5.52 10.20
C ASN A 51 15.11 4.32 9.25
N ALA A 52 15.23 4.54 7.93
CA ALA A 52 15.37 3.49 6.95
C ALA A 52 16.73 2.79 7.08
N ASP A 53 16.74 1.48 6.89
CA ASP A 53 17.99 0.74 6.76
C ASP A 53 18.56 0.85 5.33
N GLU A 54 19.76 0.29 5.11
CA GLU A 54 20.44 0.34 3.83
C GLU A 54 19.62 -0.32 2.71
N TRP A 55 18.95 -1.43 3.03
CA TRP A 55 18.14 -2.15 2.06
C TRP A 55 16.94 -1.31 1.58
N VAL A 56 16.22 -0.68 2.50
CA VAL A 56 15.08 0.20 2.17
C VAL A 56 15.55 1.43 1.39
N HIS A 57 16.72 1.99 1.74
CA HIS A 57 17.29 3.09 0.96
C HIS A 57 17.54 2.69 -0.49
N GLU A 58 18.23 1.56 -0.71
CA GLU A 58 18.67 1.14 -2.03
C GLU A 58 17.53 0.61 -2.91
N ASN A 59 16.58 -0.10 -2.32
CA ASN A 59 15.55 -0.82 -3.07
C ASN A 59 14.20 -0.10 -3.13
N VAL A 60 13.92 0.84 -2.22
CA VAL A 60 12.65 1.55 -2.17
C VAL A 60 12.85 3.05 -2.41
N ILE A 61 13.60 3.74 -1.54
CA ILE A 61 13.63 5.21 -1.53
C ILE A 61 14.39 5.78 -2.73
N ILE A 62 15.56 5.24 -3.07
CA ILE A 62 16.36 5.73 -4.21
C ILE A 62 15.63 5.45 -5.54
N PRO A 63 15.10 4.26 -5.83
CA PRO A 63 14.30 4.06 -7.03
C PRO A 63 13.09 4.99 -7.10
N MET A 64 12.34 5.13 -6.01
CA MET A 64 11.17 6.03 -5.93
C MET A 64 11.57 7.49 -6.19
N TYR A 65 12.70 7.95 -5.65
CA TYR A 65 13.25 9.27 -5.93
C TYR A 65 13.56 9.45 -7.41
N ILE A 66 14.24 8.47 -8.01
CA ILE A 66 14.61 8.48 -9.44
C ILE A 66 13.36 8.58 -10.31
N ASP A 67 12.34 7.77 -10.03
CA ASP A 67 11.10 7.74 -10.77
C ASP A 67 10.29 9.03 -10.63
N THR A 68 10.30 9.63 -9.43
CA THR A 68 9.53 10.83 -9.12
C THR A 68 10.15 12.08 -9.74
N VAL A 69 11.46 12.23 -9.68
CA VAL A 69 12.14 13.48 -10.03
C VAL A 69 12.45 13.62 -11.52
N HIS A 70 12.39 12.55 -12.31
CA HIS A 70 12.53 12.54 -13.79
C HIS A 70 13.55 13.56 -14.33
N GLY A 71 14.85 13.43 -14.05
CA GLY A 71 15.78 14.39 -14.60
C GLY A 71 17.24 13.96 -14.62
N ASP A 72 18.02 14.50 -15.59
CA ASP A 72 19.44 14.21 -15.79
C ASP A 72 20.35 14.75 -14.67
N ASN A 73 19.84 15.63 -13.82
CA ASN A 73 20.56 16.20 -12.66
C ASN A 73 20.17 15.51 -11.35
N ARG A 74 20.20 14.20 -11.32
CA ARG A 74 19.92 13.41 -10.13
C ARG A 74 21.02 13.61 -9.10
N ASN A 75 20.73 14.39 -8.09
CA ASN A 75 21.59 14.53 -6.94
C ASN A 75 21.11 13.53 -5.87
N ILE A 76 21.85 12.42 -5.71
CA ILE A 76 21.51 11.38 -4.70
C ILE A 76 21.38 11.99 -3.29
N PHE A 77 22.07 13.10 -3.01
CA PHE A 77 21.95 13.79 -1.73
C PHE A 77 20.56 14.41 -1.48
N ASP A 78 19.76 14.61 -2.52
CA ASP A 78 18.38 15.10 -2.39
C ASP A 78 17.38 14.00 -2.11
N ALA A 79 17.78 12.72 -2.24
CA ALA A 79 16.90 11.58 -1.96
C ALA A 79 16.36 11.56 -0.52
N GLY A 80 17.12 12.10 0.44
CA GLY A 80 16.69 12.23 1.83
C GLY A 80 15.63 13.29 2.09
N ASN A 81 15.39 14.20 1.14
CA ASN A 81 14.51 15.35 1.31
C ASN A 81 13.41 15.47 0.25
N PHE A 82 13.48 14.70 -0.85
CA PHE A 82 12.53 14.85 -1.95
C PHE A 82 11.07 14.62 -1.53
N HIS A 83 10.83 13.76 -0.55
CA HIS A 83 9.50 13.46 -0.05
C HIS A 83 8.82 14.68 0.60
N TYR A 84 9.57 15.65 1.11
CA TYR A 84 8.98 16.91 1.57
C TYR A 84 8.45 17.78 0.43
N ALA A 85 9.06 17.66 -0.76
CA ALA A 85 8.65 18.44 -1.93
C ALA A 85 7.56 17.74 -2.75
N TYR A 86 7.59 16.42 -2.86
CA TYR A 86 6.71 15.62 -3.73
C TYR A 86 5.69 14.78 -2.95
N GLY A 87 5.91 14.59 -1.65
CA GLY A 87 5.02 13.83 -0.78
C GLY A 87 3.88 14.67 -0.23
N LYS A 88 2.93 13.97 0.36
CA LYS A 88 1.72 14.51 0.98
C LYS A 88 1.67 14.12 2.45
N SER A 89 0.98 14.92 3.27
CA SER A 89 0.69 14.49 4.63
C SER A 89 -0.23 13.26 4.63
N ASN A 90 -0.08 12.40 5.64
CA ASN A 90 -0.94 11.22 5.80
C ASN A 90 -2.42 11.60 5.86
N LYS A 91 -2.75 12.76 6.42
CA LYS A 91 -4.10 13.32 6.43
C LYS A 91 -4.60 13.64 5.02
N GLN A 92 -3.74 14.19 4.14
CA GLN A 92 -4.11 14.46 2.75
C GLN A 92 -4.28 13.15 1.97
N ILE A 93 -3.40 12.17 2.18
CA ILE A 93 -3.51 10.82 1.59
C ILE A 93 -4.85 10.18 1.97
N ALA A 94 -5.20 10.20 3.26
CA ALA A 94 -6.48 9.67 3.74
C ALA A 94 -7.69 10.35 3.06
N LYS A 95 -7.65 11.67 2.90
CA LYS A 95 -8.70 12.41 2.20
C LYS A 95 -8.82 11.99 0.73
N GLU A 96 -7.70 11.89 0.02
CA GLU A 96 -7.68 11.51 -1.38
C GLU A 96 -8.15 10.05 -1.59
N ILE A 97 -7.84 9.14 -0.66
CA ILE A 97 -8.36 7.77 -0.68
C ILE A 97 -9.89 7.76 -0.53
N LEU A 98 -10.47 8.62 0.31
CA LEU A 98 -11.92 8.77 0.41
C LEU A 98 -12.54 9.24 -0.91
N GLU A 99 -11.89 10.20 -1.56
CA GLU A 99 -12.31 10.70 -2.87
C GLU A 99 -12.20 9.61 -3.94
N PHE A 100 -11.08 8.90 -3.97
CA PHE A 100 -10.80 7.83 -4.91
C PHE A 100 -11.79 6.65 -4.79
N THR A 101 -12.13 6.28 -3.55
CA THR A 101 -13.08 5.19 -3.27
C THR A 101 -14.54 5.62 -3.34
N GLY A 102 -14.82 6.93 -3.43
CA GLY A 102 -16.18 7.48 -3.38
C GLY A 102 -16.84 7.40 -1.99
N CYS A 103 -16.07 7.10 -0.95
CA CYS A 103 -16.55 6.92 0.42
C CYS A 103 -16.37 8.21 1.24
N TRP A 104 -17.19 9.22 1.00
CA TRP A 104 -17.17 10.45 1.78
C TRP A 104 -17.78 10.23 3.16
N ARG A 105 -17.08 10.70 4.21
CA ARG A 105 -17.45 10.52 5.63
C ARG A 105 -18.86 11.02 5.97
N ASP A 106 -19.39 12.02 5.24
CA ASP A 106 -20.63 12.71 5.53
C ASP A 106 -21.68 12.62 4.40
N SER A 107 -21.50 11.74 3.42
CA SER A 107 -22.50 11.65 2.37
C SER A 107 -23.76 10.96 2.90
N ILE A 108 -24.84 11.73 3.04
CA ILE A 108 -26.20 11.22 3.26
C ILE A 108 -26.66 10.28 2.13
N PHE A 109 -25.90 10.23 1.04
CA PHE A 109 -26.10 9.39 -0.14
C PHE A 109 -25.32 8.07 -0.08
N TRP A 110 -24.58 7.79 1.00
CA TRP A 110 -23.93 6.51 1.12
C TRP A 110 -25.00 5.42 1.23
N ARG A 111 -25.25 4.77 0.13
CA ARG A 111 -26.18 3.63 0.07
C ARG A 111 -25.47 2.42 0.67
N ALA A 112 -25.91 1.98 1.83
CA ALA A 112 -25.62 0.64 2.33
C ALA A 112 -26.24 -0.37 1.33
N GLY A 113 -25.50 -0.74 0.33
CA GLY A 113 -25.89 -1.64 -0.74
C GLY A 113 -24.62 -2.15 -1.41
N ASN A 114 -24.69 -2.86 -2.47
CA ASN A 114 -23.67 -3.65 -3.17
C ASN A 114 -22.31 -2.98 -3.47
N ASP A 115 -22.06 -1.75 -3.01
CA ASP A 115 -20.87 -0.95 -3.31
C ASP A 115 -19.87 -0.85 -2.14
N THR A 116 -19.98 -1.68 -1.12
CA THR A 116 -18.98 -1.74 -0.05
C THR A 116 -17.60 -2.03 -0.66
N PRO A 117 -16.57 -1.20 -0.38
CA PRO A 117 -15.24 -1.46 -0.88
C PRO A 117 -14.69 -2.76 -0.28
N GLU A 118 -14.02 -3.53 -1.11
CA GLU A 118 -13.27 -4.71 -0.73
C GLU A 118 -11.79 -4.44 -1.03
N PHE A 119 -10.94 -4.60 -0.04
CA PHE A 119 -9.50 -4.41 -0.22
C PHE A 119 -8.79 -5.75 -0.29
N TYR A 120 -7.81 -5.83 -1.18
CA TYR A 120 -6.98 -7.00 -1.45
C TYR A 120 -5.52 -6.58 -1.47
N GLY A 121 -4.64 -7.37 -0.87
CA GLY A 121 -3.19 -7.20 -0.93
C GLY A 121 -2.50 -8.55 -0.81
N TYR A 122 -1.20 -8.61 -1.08
CA TYR A 122 -0.40 -9.81 -0.98
C TYR A 122 0.50 -9.72 0.24
N TYR A 123 0.36 -10.65 1.21
CA TYR A 123 0.92 -10.52 2.57
C TYR A 123 0.48 -9.22 3.27
N ALA A 124 -0.78 -8.87 3.13
CA ALA A 124 -1.33 -7.55 3.36
C ALA A 124 -1.45 -7.12 4.85
N ASP A 125 -0.87 -7.82 5.80
CA ASP A 125 -1.03 -7.52 7.22
C ASP A 125 -0.49 -6.13 7.57
N TYR A 126 0.74 -5.81 7.14
CA TYR A 126 1.34 -4.50 7.37
C TYR A 126 0.70 -3.40 6.52
N ASP A 127 0.38 -3.69 5.25
CA ASP A 127 -0.32 -2.77 4.36
C ASP A 127 -1.64 -2.31 4.97
N TRP A 128 -2.39 -3.27 5.53
CA TRP A 128 -3.66 -2.96 6.15
C TRP A 128 -3.53 -2.16 7.44
N VAL A 129 -2.51 -2.43 8.25
CA VAL A 129 -2.20 -1.63 9.44
C VAL A 129 -1.86 -0.20 9.06
N LEU A 130 -1.01 0.01 8.05
CA LEU A 130 -0.64 1.33 7.54
C LEU A 130 -1.82 2.05 6.93
N PHE A 131 -2.61 1.36 6.10
CA PHE A 131 -3.85 1.90 5.55
C PHE A 131 -4.80 2.38 6.65
N CYS A 132 -5.03 1.57 7.68
CA CYS A 132 -5.87 1.96 8.81
C CYS A 132 -5.30 3.18 9.55
N SER A 133 -3.97 3.24 9.73
CA SER A 133 -3.31 4.32 10.48
C SER A 133 -3.50 5.70 9.84
N LEU A 134 -3.70 5.77 8.51
CA LEU A 134 -4.04 7.00 7.81
C LEU A 134 -5.34 7.64 8.34
N PHE A 135 -6.28 6.84 8.85
CA PHE A 135 -7.56 7.27 9.41
C PHE A 135 -7.54 7.35 10.93
N GLY A 136 -6.48 6.87 11.58
CA GLY A 136 -6.34 6.78 13.02
C GLY A 136 -6.34 5.33 13.52
N ARG A 137 -7.23 4.98 14.44
CA ARG A 137 -7.40 3.60 14.88
C ARG A 137 -8.26 2.84 13.87
N MET A 138 -8.14 1.54 13.80
CA MET A 138 -8.98 0.69 12.94
C MET A 138 -10.49 0.97 13.11
N ILE A 139 -10.92 1.32 14.33
CA ILE A 139 -12.33 1.68 14.61
C ILE A 139 -12.71 3.05 14.02
N ASP A 140 -11.73 3.87 13.68
CA ASP A 140 -11.94 5.22 13.10
C ASP A 140 -12.02 5.17 11.56
N LEU A 141 -11.90 3.99 10.96
CA LEU A 141 -12.07 3.79 9.52
C LEU A 141 -13.40 4.39 9.04
N PRO A 142 -13.44 4.93 7.83
CA PRO A 142 -14.64 5.49 7.23
C PRO A 142 -15.80 4.50 7.25
N LYS A 143 -17.02 5.01 7.47
CA LYS A 143 -18.20 4.16 7.44
C LYS A 143 -18.30 3.45 6.09
N GLY A 144 -18.41 2.14 6.14
CA GLY A 144 -18.49 1.28 4.97
C GLY A 144 -17.15 0.64 4.56
N PHE A 145 -16.03 1.08 5.10
CA PHE A 145 -14.79 0.35 4.92
C PHE A 145 -14.82 -0.93 5.76
N PRO A 146 -14.28 -2.04 5.22
CA PRO A 146 -14.16 -3.28 5.99
C PRO A 146 -13.12 -3.12 7.09
N MET A 147 -13.21 -3.97 8.11
CA MET A 147 -12.23 -4.03 9.21
C MET A 147 -11.02 -4.92 8.88
N TYR A 148 -10.92 -5.44 7.66
CA TYR A 148 -9.87 -6.36 7.22
C TYR A 148 -9.60 -6.22 5.73
N CYS A 149 -8.38 -6.55 5.33
CA CYS A 149 -8.00 -6.77 3.95
C CYS A 149 -8.08 -8.26 3.61
N LYS A 150 -8.44 -8.60 2.40
CA LYS A 150 -8.41 -9.97 1.90
C LYS A 150 -7.00 -10.26 1.37
N ASP A 151 -6.37 -11.27 1.93
CA ASP A 151 -5.00 -11.62 1.58
C ASP A 151 -4.94 -12.54 0.36
N LEU A 152 -4.23 -12.09 -0.68
CA LEU A 152 -4.07 -12.84 -1.94
C LEU A 152 -3.16 -14.05 -1.76
N LYS A 153 -2.17 -14.00 -0.85
CA LYS A 153 -1.33 -15.17 -0.57
C LYS A 153 -2.13 -16.29 0.05
N GLN A 154 -3.07 -15.98 0.94
CA GLN A 154 -3.98 -16.97 1.50
C GLN A 154 -4.90 -17.56 0.44
N MET A 155 -5.33 -16.75 -0.56
CA MET A 155 -6.10 -17.25 -1.69
C MET A 155 -5.28 -18.22 -2.56
N VAL A 156 -4.02 -17.90 -2.82
CA VAL A 156 -3.05 -18.78 -3.51
C VAL A 156 -2.92 -20.10 -2.75
N ASP A 157 -2.60 -20.04 -1.45
CA ASP A 157 -2.42 -21.23 -0.62
C ASP A 157 -3.66 -22.13 -0.59
N SER A 158 -4.84 -21.51 -0.56
CA SER A 158 -6.10 -22.24 -0.62
C SER A 158 -6.25 -23.02 -1.94
N LYS A 159 -5.90 -22.42 -3.08
CA LYS A 159 -5.95 -23.07 -4.41
C LYS A 159 -4.88 -24.18 -4.52
N GLU A 160 -3.67 -23.94 -4.01
CA GLU A 160 -2.59 -24.94 -3.98
C GLU A 160 -2.99 -26.16 -3.12
N ASN A 161 -3.51 -25.92 -1.93
CA ASN A 161 -3.95 -26.98 -1.01
C ASN A 161 -5.13 -27.79 -1.57
N ALA A 162 -5.99 -27.17 -2.37
CA ALA A 162 -7.07 -27.86 -3.08
C ALA A 162 -6.58 -28.63 -4.32
N GLY A 163 -5.28 -28.56 -4.67
CA GLY A 163 -4.72 -29.18 -5.87
C GLY A 163 -5.13 -28.53 -7.18
N LEU A 164 -5.75 -27.34 -7.11
CA LEU A 164 -6.22 -26.57 -8.27
C LEU A 164 -5.10 -25.72 -8.89
N LEU A 165 -4.06 -25.43 -8.14
CA LEU A 165 -2.90 -24.67 -8.55
C LEU A 165 -1.62 -25.45 -8.17
N LYS A 166 -0.73 -25.66 -9.13
CA LYS A 166 0.57 -26.32 -8.84
C LYS A 166 1.57 -25.29 -8.36
N LYS A 167 2.32 -25.60 -7.31
CA LYS A 167 3.52 -24.85 -6.95
C LYS A 167 4.36 -24.69 -8.22
N HIS A 168 4.65 -23.46 -8.64
CA HIS A 168 5.37 -23.10 -9.86
C HIS A 168 4.54 -23.00 -11.15
N GLU A 169 3.22 -23.10 -11.13
CA GLU A 169 2.41 -22.60 -12.24
C GLU A 169 2.62 -21.08 -12.36
N LYS A 170 2.63 -20.62 -13.63
CA LYS A 170 3.02 -19.25 -13.98
C LYS A 170 2.05 -18.24 -13.35
N TYR A 171 2.40 -17.73 -12.17
CA TYR A 171 1.84 -16.48 -11.69
C TYR A 171 2.22 -15.33 -12.64
N PRO A 172 1.43 -14.26 -12.68
CA PRO A 172 1.92 -13.00 -13.20
C PRO A 172 3.29 -12.68 -12.56
N ARG A 173 4.28 -12.33 -13.36
CA ARG A 173 5.59 -11.96 -12.82
C ARG A 173 5.57 -10.50 -12.44
N LEU A 174 6.00 -10.20 -11.23
CA LEU A 174 6.30 -8.85 -10.83
C LEU A 174 7.45 -8.31 -11.69
N THR A 175 7.24 -7.18 -12.34
CA THR A 175 8.21 -6.58 -13.27
C THR A 175 9.02 -5.46 -12.65
N SER A 176 8.52 -4.88 -11.55
CA SER A 176 9.19 -3.86 -10.76
C SER A 176 8.81 -4.09 -9.32
N GLU A 177 9.73 -4.66 -8.54
CA GLU A 177 9.55 -4.87 -7.11
C GLU A 177 9.78 -3.57 -6.35
N HIS A 178 9.13 -3.43 -5.19
CA HIS A 178 9.30 -2.32 -4.26
C HIS A 178 8.88 -0.94 -4.80
N ASN A 179 7.78 -0.94 -5.56
CA ASN A 179 7.03 0.26 -5.91
C ASN A 179 5.55 0.00 -5.65
N ALA A 180 4.99 0.64 -4.63
CA ALA A 180 3.64 0.35 -4.15
C ALA A 180 2.56 0.37 -5.24
N LEU A 181 2.67 1.22 -6.28
CA LEU A 181 1.69 1.21 -7.37
C LEU A 181 1.90 0.01 -8.31
N SER A 182 3.15 -0.32 -8.63
CA SER A 182 3.48 -1.50 -9.45
C SER A 182 3.02 -2.79 -8.75
N ASP A 183 3.22 -2.87 -7.44
CA ASP A 183 2.86 -4.03 -6.65
C ASP A 183 1.32 -4.12 -6.49
N ALA A 184 0.63 -3.00 -6.35
CA ALA A 184 -0.84 -2.95 -6.39
C ALA A 184 -1.42 -3.40 -7.76
N ARG A 185 -0.76 -3.06 -8.87
CA ARG A 185 -1.13 -3.55 -10.22
C ARG A 185 -0.96 -5.07 -10.30
N TRP A 186 0.16 -5.57 -9.81
CA TRP A 186 0.42 -7.00 -9.76
C TRP A 186 -0.58 -7.72 -8.85
N ASN A 187 -0.96 -7.15 -7.71
CA ASN A 187 -2.01 -7.68 -6.85
C ASN A 187 -3.33 -7.87 -7.61
N LYS A 188 -3.68 -6.90 -8.46
CA LYS A 188 -4.86 -7.01 -9.33
C LYS A 188 -4.71 -8.14 -10.37
N GLU A 189 -3.57 -8.21 -11.04
CA GLU A 189 -3.29 -9.26 -12.02
C GLU A 189 -3.33 -10.66 -11.40
N LEU A 190 -2.74 -10.80 -10.20
CA LEU A 190 -2.79 -12.05 -9.44
C LEU A 190 -4.23 -12.43 -9.08
N TYR A 191 -5.02 -11.46 -8.59
CA TYR A 191 -6.43 -11.70 -8.29
C TYR A 191 -7.18 -12.18 -9.54
N ASP A 192 -7.05 -11.47 -10.66
CA ASP A 192 -7.71 -11.79 -11.92
C ASP A 192 -7.29 -13.20 -12.39
N PHE A 193 -6.01 -13.54 -12.30
CA PHE A 193 -5.51 -14.89 -12.58
C PHE A 193 -6.17 -15.95 -11.68
N LEU A 194 -6.23 -15.71 -10.36
CA LEU A 194 -6.84 -16.65 -9.42
C LEU A 194 -8.32 -16.90 -9.67
N GLN A 195 -9.06 -15.94 -10.27
CA GLN A 195 -10.46 -16.12 -10.66
C GLN A 195 -10.62 -17.05 -11.88
N THR A 196 -9.58 -17.25 -12.68
CA THR A 196 -9.62 -18.19 -13.82
C THR A 196 -9.50 -19.66 -13.38
N ILE A 197 -8.96 -19.90 -12.20
CA ILE A 197 -8.74 -21.24 -11.63
C ILE A 197 -10.05 -21.72 -10.97
N LYS A 198 -10.65 -22.75 -11.55
CA LYS A 198 -11.93 -23.31 -11.10
C LYS A 198 -11.74 -24.58 -10.30
#